data_71174249bcab8d6aeb11d8e3fba5682f
#
_entry.id   71174249bcab8d6aeb11d8e3fba5682f
#
_cell.length_a   1.000
_cell.length_b   1.000
_cell.length_c   1.000
_cell.angle_alpha   90.00
_cell.angle_beta   90.00
_cell.angle_gamma   90.00
#
_symmetry.space_group_name_H-M   'P 1'
#
loop_
_entity.id
_entity.type
_entity.pdbx_description
1 polymer ?
#
loop_
_entity_poly.entity_id
_entity_poly.type
_entity_poly.pdbx_seq_one_letter_code
_entity_poly.pdbx_strand_id
1 'polypeptide(L)'
;MVAQFFQRAPQPARRATSLLAFIAGGFADAVAQLWPAPHAEFFALPAARRHAAAIMLAGQAARKVGPNELRRMVEFQRDAIVAEALAGANAQGVMRALAKAGETLWEPHDYVVFLHLLAEPMANEVLRHLDLVRPGAFAPIAELPAALRSAAIVRAIPTRAAAADLARAFHLAVRMRQPDAVGRIARRWSAGGDTRAVFMRAQEDLTPDAFRTADPAPALVAPFVRVTSRKQLESLALEFQNCLADHAVRIADGRMAVYAWRIDPAAAVALNWDAAGWRLSEAKAPHNVDLEDGQLRELVRRLEAAGVRTGPSIQTLNTRLDDLANGTTYSHPIGDTFIEQLTLGDLWS
;
A
#
# COMPACT_ATOMS: atom_id res chain seq x y z
N MET A 1 16.69 4.07 71.56
CA MET A 1 16.69 3.05 70.44
C MET A 1 16.20 3.76 69.20
N VAL A 2 17.12 4.32 68.41
CA VAL A 2 16.78 5.13 67.22
C VAL A 2 16.89 4.20 66.02
N ALA A 3 15.74 3.87 65.41
CA ALA A 3 15.69 3.11 64.16
C ALA A 3 16.09 4.03 62.99
N GLN A 4 17.31 3.86 62.47
CA GLN A 4 17.72 4.48 61.24
C GLN A 4 16.97 3.86 60.06
N PHE A 5 16.03 4.61 59.53
CA PHE A 5 15.43 4.32 58.21
C PHE A 5 16.52 4.52 57.13
N PHE A 6 17.10 3.45 56.64
CA PHE A 6 17.88 3.49 55.41
C PHE A 6 16.93 3.83 54.26
N GLN A 7 16.83 5.12 53.93
CA GLN A 7 16.30 5.54 52.66
C GLN A 7 17.23 4.96 51.57
N ARG A 8 16.75 3.95 50.83
CA ARG A 8 17.41 3.51 49.60
C ARG A 8 17.50 4.72 48.68
N ALA A 9 18.74 5.17 48.38
CA ALA A 9 18.97 6.16 47.34
C ALA A 9 18.24 5.74 46.06
N PRO A 10 17.59 6.67 45.36
CA PRO A 10 16.95 6.35 44.11
C PRO A 10 18.00 5.75 43.16
N GLN A 11 17.78 4.54 42.69
CA GLN A 11 18.67 3.93 41.72
C GLN A 11 18.76 4.87 40.51
N PRO A 12 19.99 5.18 40.02
CA PRO A 12 20.13 6.04 38.85
C PRO A 12 19.30 5.49 37.69
N ALA A 13 18.56 6.39 37.05
CA ALA A 13 17.76 6.01 35.90
C ALA A 13 18.63 5.21 34.92
N ARG A 14 18.22 3.98 34.63
CA ARG A 14 18.94 3.06 33.75
C ARG A 14 18.88 3.62 32.33
N ARG A 15 19.95 4.33 31.93
CA ARG A 15 20.05 4.95 30.58
C ARG A 15 20.58 3.94 29.58
N ALA A 16 20.04 4.01 28.37
CA ALA A 16 20.54 3.26 27.24
C ALA A 16 21.98 3.69 26.89
N THR A 17 22.84 2.72 26.59
CA THR A 17 24.16 2.99 25.98
C THR A 17 24.00 3.36 24.51
N SER A 18 25.01 4.00 23.91
CA SER A 18 24.98 4.37 22.48
C SER A 18 24.76 3.16 21.56
N LEU A 19 25.38 2.01 21.89
CA LEU A 19 25.18 0.76 21.14
C LEU A 19 23.73 0.26 21.26
N LEU A 20 23.15 0.31 22.47
CA LEU A 20 21.75 -0.09 22.65
C LEU A 20 20.82 0.87 21.89
N ALA A 21 21.07 2.17 21.94
CA ALA A 21 20.29 3.15 21.19
C ALA A 21 20.33 2.88 19.67
N PHE A 22 21.50 2.51 19.14
CA PHE A 22 21.65 2.16 17.74
C PHE A 22 20.88 0.87 17.34
N ILE A 23 20.95 -0.18 18.18
CA ILE A 23 20.32 -1.47 17.88
C ILE A 23 18.82 -1.44 18.17
N ALA A 24 18.39 -0.85 19.28
CA ALA A 24 17.04 -0.90 19.79
C ALA A 24 16.17 0.30 19.39
N GLY A 25 16.74 1.36 18.81
CA GLY A 25 15.99 2.52 18.32
C GLY A 25 15.01 3.06 19.37
N GLY A 26 13.75 3.19 19.01
CA GLY A 26 12.68 3.68 19.88
C GLY A 26 12.41 2.81 21.12
N PHE A 27 12.97 1.59 21.19
CA PHE A 27 12.84 0.71 22.36
C PHE A 27 13.99 0.79 23.35
N ALA A 28 15.03 1.61 23.07
CA ALA A 28 16.28 1.60 23.84
C ALA A 28 16.07 1.79 25.34
N ASP A 29 15.26 2.75 25.76
CA ASP A 29 15.00 3.02 27.17
C ASP A 29 14.21 1.89 27.86
N ALA A 30 13.21 1.33 27.16
CA ALA A 30 12.43 0.21 27.68
C ALA A 30 13.29 -1.05 27.83
N VAL A 31 14.17 -1.31 26.85
CA VAL A 31 15.15 -2.41 26.93
C VAL A 31 16.14 -2.18 28.07
N ALA A 32 16.68 -0.96 28.28
CA ALA A 32 17.58 -0.65 29.35
C ALA A 32 16.98 -0.85 30.75
N GLN A 33 15.67 -0.70 30.89
CA GLN A 33 14.95 -1.00 32.13
C GLN A 33 14.92 -2.50 32.43
N LEU A 34 14.76 -3.34 31.40
CA LEU A 34 14.69 -4.80 31.53
C LEU A 34 16.06 -5.44 31.65
N TRP A 35 17.01 -5.00 30.85
CA TRP A 35 18.39 -5.48 30.81
C TRP A 35 19.34 -4.33 31.16
N PRO A 36 19.79 -4.25 32.44
CA PRO A 36 20.69 -3.19 32.87
C PRO A 36 22.02 -3.14 32.11
N ALA A 37 22.64 -1.96 32.05
CA ALA A 37 23.97 -1.81 31.47
C ALA A 37 24.97 -2.80 32.08
N PRO A 38 25.83 -3.43 31.28
CA PRO A 38 26.15 -3.15 29.87
C PRO A 38 25.22 -3.78 28.82
N HIS A 39 24.05 -4.28 29.21
CA HIS A 39 23.02 -4.91 28.36
C HIS A 39 23.47 -6.25 27.71
N ALA A 40 24.46 -6.90 28.31
CA ALA A 40 25.10 -8.09 27.73
C ALA A 40 24.12 -9.23 27.47
N GLU A 41 23.16 -9.46 28.37
CA GLU A 41 22.15 -10.50 28.21
C GLU A 41 21.20 -10.21 27.02
N PHE A 42 20.84 -8.95 26.78
CA PHE A 42 20.05 -8.55 25.62
C PHE A 42 20.81 -8.76 24.31
N PHE A 43 22.09 -8.36 24.27
CA PHE A 43 22.92 -8.56 23.08
C PHE A 43 23.22 -10.02 22.79
N ALA A 44 23.26 -10.87 23.83
CA ALA A 44 23.42 -12.30 23.67
C ALA A 44 22.17 -13.02 23.13
N LEU A 45 21.00 -12.39 23.17
CA LEU A 45 19.79 -12.96 22.58
C LEU A 45 19.92 -13.08 21.05
N PRO A 46 19.44 -14.18 20.45
CA PRO A 46 19.25 -14.25 19.01
C PRO A 46 18.38 -13.12 18.49
N ALA A 47 18.58 -12.66 17.23
CA ALA A 47 17.81 -11.58 16.62
C ALA A 47 16.29 -11.77 16.77
N ALA A 48 15.79 -13.00 16.52
CA ALA A 48 14.36 -13.32 16.69
C ALA A 48 13.84 -12.99 18.08
N ARG A 49 14.64 -13.24 19.12
CA ARG A 49 14.28 -12.98 20.52
C ARG A 49 14.30 -11.51 20.84
N ARG A 50 15.23 -10.75 20.29
CA ARG A 50 15.28 -9.28 20.44
C ARG A 50 14.05 -8.63 19.78
N HIS A 51 13.68 -9.06 18.58
CA HIS A 51 12.46 -8.60 17.92
C HIS A 51 11.19 -9.04 18.69
N ALA A 52 11.18 -10.25 19.26
CA ALA A 52 10.09 -10.70 20.13
C ALA A 52 9.92 -9.80 21.36
N ALA A 53 11.05 -9.42 22.00
CA ALA A 53 11.03 -8.47 23.11
C ALA A 53 10.43 -7.12 22.70
N ALA A 54 10.81 -6.58 21.54
CA ALA A 54 10.26 -5.34 21.01
C ALA A 54 8.74 -5.41 20.79
N ILE A 55 8.24 -6.49 20.20
CA ILE A 55 6.79 -6.71 20.01
C ILE A 55 6.07 -6.76 21.37
N MET A 56 6.63 -7.46 22.36
CA MET A 56 6.04 -7.53 23.69
C MET A 56 6.05 -6.17 24.38
N LEU A 57 7.13 -5.40 24.26
CA LEU A 57 7.24 -4.04 24.79
C LEU A 57 6.22 -3.10 24.15
N ALA A 58 6.04 -3.15 22.83
CA ALA A 58 5.03 -2.37 22.13
C ALA A 58 3.61 -2.72 22.59
N GLY A 59 3.35 -3.97 22.91
CA GLY A 59 2.06 -4.48 23.40
C GLY A 59 1.89 -4.50 24.92
N GLN A 60 2.87 -4.09 25.71
CA GLN A 60 2.90 -4.27 27.17
C GLN A 60 1.71 -3.63 27.87
N ALA A 61 1.33 -2.43 27.45
CA ALA A 61 0.17 -1.71 28.02
C ALA A 61 -1.15 -2.47 27.84
N ALA A 62 -1.31 -3.19 26.72
CA ALA A 62 -2.51 -3.95 26.42
C ALA A 62 -2.52 -5.34 27.10
N ARG A 63 -1.35 -5.94 27.33
CA ARG A 63 -1.23 -7.33 27.80
C ARG A 63 -1.05 -7.48 29.30
N LYS A 64 -0.82 -6.39 30.06
CA LYS A 64 -0.58 -6.37 31.51
C LYS A 64 0.54 -7.31 31.97
N VAL A 65 1.51 -7.62 31.10
CA VAL A 65 2.66 -8.48 31.42
C VAL A 65 3.70 -7.67 32.18
N GLY A 66 4.13 -8.14 33.33
CA GLY A 66 5.15 -7.48 34.13
C GLY A 66 6.55 -7.54 33.50
N PRO A 67 7.44 -6.58 33.77
CA PRO A 67 8.80 -6.53 33.22
C PRO A 67 9.60 -7.84 33.39
N ASN A 68 9.55 -8.42 34.59
CA ASN A 68 10.27 -9.65 34.90
C ASN A 68 9.71 -10.86 34.17
N GLU A 69 8.39 -10.89 33.96
CA GLU A 69 7.72 -11.93 33.22
C GLU A 69 8.06 -11.86 31.72
N LEU A 70 8.08 -10.64 31.13
CA LEU A 70 8.51 -10.41 29.77
C LEU A 70 9.95 -10.90 29.56
N ARG A 71 10.86 -10.49 30.41
CA ARG A 71 12.25 -10.92 30.34
C ARG A 71 12.37 -12.45 30.41
N ARG A 72 11.70 -13.09 31.39
CA ARG A 72 11.67 -14.54 31.53
C ARG A 72 11.09 -15.23 30.29
N MET A 73 10.04 -14.69 29.70
CA MET A 73 9.44 -15.18 28.47
C MET A 73 10.45 -15.21 27.33
N VAL A 74 11.14 -14.09 27.11
CA VAL A 74 12.07 -13.92 25.99
C VAL A 74 13.37 -14.73 26.21
N GLU A 75 13.89 -14.82 27.42
CA GLU A 75 15.17 -15.50 27.71
C GLU A 75 15.03 -17.02 27.78
N PHE A 76 13.99 -17.53 28.43
CA PHE A 76 13.96 -18.93 28.86
C PHE A 76 12.83 -19.78 28.26
N GLN A 77 11.78 -19.18 27.67
CA GLN A 77 10.70 -19.97 27.12
C GLN A 77 11.04 -20.53 25.73
N ARG A 78 10.38 -21.62 25.34
CA ARG A 78 10.52 -22.21 24.00
C ARG A 78 9.96 -21.27 22.95
N ASP A 79 10.50 -21.29 21.73
CA ASP A 79 10.05 -20.44 20.61
C ASP A 79 8.55 -20.58 20.31
N ALA A 80 7.97 -21.77 20.46
CA ALA A 80 6.54 -21.97 20.28
C ALA A 80 5.70 -21.16 21.29
N ILE A 81 6.11 -21.10 22.56
CA ILE A 81 5.41 -20.34 23.61
C ILE A 81 5.56 -18.85 23.35
N VAL A 82 6.75 -18.41 22.96
CA VAL A 82 6.99 -17.00 22.60
C VAL A 82 6.15 -16.61 21.40
N ALA A 83 6.12 -17.44 20.34
CA ALA A 83 5.32 -17.17 19.15
C ALA A 83 3.82 -17.08 19.46
N GLU A 84 3.31 -17.98 20.31
CA GLU A 84 1.92 -17.95 20.77
C GLU A 84 1.60 -16.68 21.55
N ALA A 85 2.50 -16.26 22.43
CA ALA A 85 2.35 -15.01 23.18
C ALA A 85 2.37 -13.76 22.27
N LEU A 86 3.08 -13.80 21.12
CA LEU A 86 3.14 -12.70 20.16
C LEU A 86 1.91 -12.63 19.27
N ALA A 87 1.48 -13.73 18.71
CA ALA A 87 0.53 -13.78 17.60
C ALA A 87 -0.68 -14.71 17.81
N GLY A 88 -0.82 -15.35 18.99
CA GLY A 88 -1.94 -16.23 19.31
C GLY A 88 -2.12 -17.33 18.25
N ALA A 89 -3.33 -17.41 17.67
CA ALA A 89 -3.64 -18.40 16.64
C ALA A 89 -2.76 -18.30 15.38
N ASN A 90 -2.11 -17.17 15.14
CA ASN A 90 -1.24 -16.90 13.99
C ASN A 90 0.26 -17.16 14.31
N ALA A 91 0.56 -17.90 15.37
CA ALA A 91 1.93 -18.12 15.86
C ALA A 91 2.84 -18.86 14.87
N GLN A 92 2.26 -19.60 13.92
CA GLN A 92 3.03 -20.42 12.98
C GLN A 92 3.97 -19.57 12.10
N GLY A 93 5.28 -19.80 12.24
CA GLY A 93 6.29 -19.13 11.42
C GLY A 93 6.79 -17.80 11.95
N VAL A 94 6.20 -17.22 13.00
CA VAL A 94 6.59 -15.93 13.59
C VAL A 94 8.07 -15.89 13.93
N MET A 95 8.58 -16.81 14.74
CA MET A 95 9.99 -16.83 15.16
C MET A 95 10.93 -17.03 13.98
N ARG A 96 10.53 -17.84 12.98
CA ARG A 96 11.30 -18.02 11.75
C ARG A 96 11.37 -16.73 10.90
N ALA A 97 10.28 -15.98 10.81
CA ALA A 97 10.28 -14.69 10.14
C ALA A 97 11.13 -13.66 10.90
N LEU A 98 11.02 -13.60 12.23
CA LEU A 98 11.83 -12.72 13.08
C LEU A 98 13.33 -13.07 13.06
N ALA A 99 13.70 -14.34 12.84
CA ALA A 99 15.10 -14.74 12.67
C ALA A 99 15.75 -14.12 11.41
N LYS A 100 14.92 -13.65 10.48
CA LYS A 100 15.33 -12.99 9.24
C LYS A 100 15.19 -11.47 9.30
N ALA A 101 14.82 -10.92 10.46
CA ALA A 101 14.53 -9.49 10.64
C ALA A 101 15.79 -8.61 10.71
N GLY A 102 16.98 -9.24 10.85
CA GLY A 102 18.26 -8.55 11.06
C GLY A 102 18.53 -8.26 12.53
N GLU A 103 19.57 -7.49 12.76
CA GLU A 103 20.08 -7.24 14.12
C GLU A 103 19.42 -6.00 14.79
N THR A 104 18.99 -5.03 13.98
CA THR A 104 18.39 -3.76 14.43
C THR A 104 16.89 -3.92 14.60
N LEU A 105 16.35 -3.44 15.71
CA LEU A 105 14.91 -3.44 15.94
C LEU A 105 14.23 -2.43 15.00
N TRP A 106 12.99 -2.73 14.65
CA TRP A 106 12.16 -1.87 13.80
C TRP A 106 11.43 -0.83 14.66
N GLU A 107 10.81 0.14 14.02
CA GLU A 107 9.92 1.07 14.70
C GLU A 107 8.66 0.36 15.24
N PRO A 108 8.04 0.86 16.33
CA PRO A 108 6.89 0.19 16.95
C PRO A 108 5.73 -0.09 15.98
N HIS A 109 5.44 0.83 15.07
CA HIS A 109 4.37 0.68 14.09
C HIS A 109 4.63 -0.44 13.08
N ASP A 110 5.90 -0.70 12.72
CA ASP A 110 6.27 -1.75 11.79
C ASP A 110 5.93 -3.14 12.33
N TYR A 111 6.04 -3.33 13.64
CA TYR A 111 5.64 -4.59 14.27
C TYR A 111 4.13 -4.81 14.23
N VAL A 112 3.33 -3.75 14.31
CA VAL A 112 1.87 -3.86 14.14
C VAL A 112 1.55 -4.32 12.74
N VAL A 113 2.14 -3.69 11.73
CA VAL A 113 1.97 -4.09 10.31
C VAL A 113 2.44 -5.54 10.08
N PHE A 114 3.60 -5.90 10.61
CA PHE A 114 4.13 -7.27 10.52
C PHE A 114 3.17 -8.32 11.10
N LEU A 115 2.60 -8.08 12.28
CA LEU A 115 1.64 -8.99 12.89
C LEU A 115 0.35 -9.11 12.09
N HIS A 116 -0.13 -8.02 11.49
CA HIS A 116 -1.27 -8.05 10.56
C HIS A 116 -0.97 -8.91 9.32
N LEU A 117 0.19 -8.72 8.71
CA LEU A 117 0.60 -9.54 7.56
C LEU A 117 0.75 -11.02 7.90
N LEU A 118 1.23 -11.35 9.11
CA LEU A 118 1.31 -12.74 9.56
C LEU A 118 -0.06 -13.38 9.78
N ALA A 119 -1.08 -12.59 10.12
CA ALA A 119 -2.45 -13.09 10.26
C ALA A 119 -3.09 -13.44 8.92
N GLU A 120 -2.55 -12.92 7.81
CA GLU A 120 -3.06 -13.16 6.47
C GLU A 120 -2.28 -14.32 5.80
N PRO A 121 -2.93 -15.43 5.40
CA PRO A 121 -2.25 -16.63 4.93
C PRO A 121 -1.26 -16.41 3.78
N MET A 122 -1.67 -15.61 2.76
CA MET A 122 -0.81 -15.35 1.59
C MET A 122 0.38 -14.45 1.94
N ALA A 123 0.20 -13.44 2.78
CA ALA A 123 1.29 -12.58 3.22
C ALA A 123 2.26 -13.34 4.16
N ASN A 124 1.74 -14.19 5.06
CA ASN A 124 2.54 -15.05 5.91
C ASN A 124 3.42 -15.99 5.06
N GLU A 125 2.85 -16.61 4.03
CA GLU A 125 3.60 -17.46 3.10
C GLU A 125 4.77 -16.69 2.45
N VAL A 126 4.53 -15.46 1.99
CA VAL A 126 5.59 -14.58 1.44
C VAL A 126 6.67 -14.30 2.47
N LEU A 127 6.32 -13.87 3.68
CA LEU A 127 7.28 -13.56 4.76
C LEU A 127 8.14 -14.76 5.12
N ARG A 128 7.57 -15.98 5.08
CA ARG A 128 8.30 -17.23 5.34
C ARG A 128 9.34 -17.54 4.26
N HIS A 129 9.15 -17.08 3.04
CA HIS A 129 10.02 -17.34 1.88
C HIS A 129 10.96 -16.20 1.52
N LEU A 130 10.84 -15.01 2.15
CA LEU A 130 11.86 -13.99 2.03
C LEU A 130 13.15 -14.39 2.74
N ASP A 131 14.30 -14.03 2.17
CA ASP A 131 15.61 -14.27 2.78
C ASP A 131 15.88 -13.27 3.92
N LEU A 132 15.31 -12.07 3.80
CA LEU A 132 15.41 -10.99 4.76
C LEU A 132 14.04 -10.32 4.90
N VAL A 133 13.54 -10.24 6.12
CA VAL A 133 12.27 -9.57 6.46
C VAL A 133 12.59 -8.16 6.96
N ARG A 134 12.13 -7.15 6.22
CA ARG A 134 12.37 -5.73 6.55
C ARG A 134 11.07 -4.93 6.42
N PRO A 135 10.90 -3.86 7.21
CA PRO A 135 9.74 -2.97 7.11
C PRO A 135 9.45 -2.47 5.68
N GLY A 136 10.50 -2.18 4.91
CA GLY A 136 10.35 -1.78 3.50
C GLY A 136 9.60 -2.77 2.59
N ALA A 137 9.52 -4.05 2.98
CA ALA A 137 8.74 -5.06 2.24
C ALA A 137 7.25 -5.10 2.68
N PHE A 138 6.88 -4.56 3.82
CA PHE A 138 5.53 -4.70 4.37
C PHE A 138 4.49 -3.97 3.56
N ALA A 139 4.73 -2.69 3.26
CA ALA A 139 3.83 -1.90 2.43
C ALA A 139 3.66 -2.48 1.01
N PRO A 140 4.73 -2.91 0.29
CA PRO A 140 4.59 -3.66 -0.96
C PRO A 140 3.74 -4.93 -0.84
N ILE A 141 3.92 -5.75 0.20
CA ILE A 141 3.12 -6.97 0.39
C ILE A 141 1.64 -6.64 0.60
N ALA A 142 1.34 -5.63 1.41
CA ALA A 142 -0.02 -5.20 1.69
C ALA A 142 -0.72 -4.64 0.43
N GLU A 143 0.02 -3.88 -0.40
CA GLU A 143 -0.50 -3.25 -1.61
C GLU A 143 -0.85 -4.26 -2.72
N LEU A 144 -0.16 -5.41 -2.76
CA LEU A 144 -0.36 -6.40 -3.81
C LEU A 144 -1.67 -7.17 -3.64
N PRO A 145 -2.42 -7.41 -4.73
CA PRO A 145 -3.52 -8.38 -4.75
C PRO A 145 -3.04 -9.76 -4.30
N ALA A 146 -3.89 -10.52 -3.61
CA ALA A 146 -3.53 -11.85 -3.09
C ALA A 146 -2.91 -12.78 -4.15
N ALA A 147 -3.41 -12.73 -5.39
CA ALA A 147 -2.90 -13.53 -6.50
C ALA A 147 -1.43 -13.21 -6.88
N LEU A 148 -0.95 -11.99 -6.62
CA LEU A 148 0.43 -11.56 -6.89
C LEU A 148 1.36 -11.68 -5.66
N ARG A 149 0.86 -12.02 -4.50
CA ARG A 149 1.67 -12.16 -3.29
C ARG A 149 2.53 -13.41 -3.36
N SER A 150 3.72 -13.24 -3.91
CA SER A 150 4.75 -14.27 -3.94
C SER A 150 6.10 -13.67 -3.59
N ALA A 151 7.01 -14.47 -3.02
CA ALA A 151 8.35 -14.01 -2.67
C ALA A 151 9.12 -13.49 -3.90
N ALA A 152 8.89 -14.08 -5.08
CA ALA A 152 9.50 -13.65 -6.34
C ALA A 152 9.05 -12.22 -6.72
N ILE A 153 7.75 -11.94 -6.68
CA ILE A 153 7.20 -10.62 -6.97
C ILE A 153 7.69 -9.60 -5.93
N VAL A 154 7.61 -9.91 -4.63
CA VAL A 154 8.02 -8.97 -3.56
C VAL A 154 9.50 -8.62 -3.64
N ARG A 155 10.39 -9.56 -3.99
CA ARG A 155 11.81 -9.26 -4.22
C ARG A 155 12.03 -8.36 -5.43
N ALA A 156 11.19 -8.48 -6.45
CA ALA A 156 11.29 -7.69 -7.68
C ALA A 156 10.80 -6.25 -7.51
N ILE A 157 9.99 -5.96 -6.49
CA ILE A 157 9.37 -4.64 -6.31
C ILE A 157 10.27 -3.74 -5.45
N PRO A 158 10.76 -2.60 -5.98
CA PRO A 158 11.67 -1.71 -5.24
C PRO A 158 10.97 -0.84 -4.21
N THR A 159 9.67 -0.51 -4.42
CA THR A 159 8.94 0.45 -3.58
C THR A 159 7.46 0.11 -3.46
N ARG A 160 6.77 0.69 -2.46
CA ARG A 160 5.30 0.63 -2.34
C ARG A 160 4.61 1.16 -3.60
N ALA A 161 5.16 2.23 -4.17
CA ALA A 161 4.65 2.85 -5.38
C ALA A 161 4.64 1.88 -6.56
N ALA A 162 5.74 1.15 -6.76
CA ALA A 162 5.84 0.13 -7.79
C ALA A 162 4.86 -1.03 -7.55
N ALA A 163 4.61 -1.39 -6.28
CA ALA A 163 3.60 -2.39 -5.93
C ALA A 163 2.19 -1.95 -6.32
N ALA A 164 1.84 -0.69 -6.04
CA ALA A 164 0.54 -0.12 -6.40
C ALA A 164 0.33 -0.10 -7.92
N ASP A 165 1.35 0.31 -8.69
CA ASP A 165 1.23 0.30 -10.15
C ASP A 165 1.16 -1.12 -10.72
N LEU A 166 1.92 -2.06 -10.15
CA LEU A 166 1.82 -3.46 -10.54
C LEU A 166 0.43 -4.04 -10.21
N ALA A 167 -0.16 -3.68 -9.07
CA ALA A 167 -1.52 -4.06 -8.71
C ALA A 167 -2.56 -3.50 -9.70
N ARG A 168 -2.45 -2.21 -10.07
CA ARG A 168 -3.30 -1.58 -11.08
C ARG A 168 -3.14 -2.25 -12.43
N ALA A 169 -1.91 -2.47 -12.87
CA ALA A 169 -1.63 -3.18 -14.12
C ALA A 169 -2.26 -4.57 -14.13
N PHE A 170 -2.19 -5.30 -13.02
CA PHE A 170 -2.81 -6.62 -12.87
C PHE A 170 -4.33 -6.58 -13.03
N HIS A 171 -5.00 -5.67 -12.33
CA HIS A 171 -6.45 -5.52 -12.46
C HIS A 171 -6.87 -5.12 -13.88
N LEU A 172 -6.11 -4.25 -14.54
CA LEU A 172 -6.37 -3.87 -15.93
C LEU A 172 -6.14 -5.04 -16.89
N ALA A 173 -5.03 -5.77 -16.74
CA ALA A 173 -4.75 -6.95 -17.57
C ALA A 173 -5.85 -8.02 -17.44
N VAL A 174 -6.32 -8.28 -16.21
CA VAL A 174 -7.45 -9.19 -15.96
C VAL A 174 -8.73 -8.66 -16.61
N ARG A 175 -9.05 -7.37 -16.46
CA ARG A 175 -10.22 -6.73 -17.07
C ARG A 175 -10.20 -6.80 -18.62
N MET A 176 -9.03 -6.61 -19.22
CA MET A 176 -8.87 -6.62 -20.69
C MET A 176 -9.00 -8.03 -21.29
N ARG A 177 -8.68 -9.05 -20.52
CA ARG A 177 -8.74 -10.44 -20.98
C ARG A 177 -10.05 -11.12 -20.55
N GLN A 178 -10.06 -11.89 -19.51
CA GLN A 178 -11.28 -12.51 -18.96
C GLN A 178 -11.02 -12.84 -17.48
N PRO A 179 -12.06 -12.97 -16.63
CA PRO A 179 -11.88 -13.25 -15.22
C PRO A 179 -11.09 -14.53 -14.88
N ASP A 180 -11.13 -15.53 -15.74
CA ASP A 180 -10.36 -16.77 -15.61
C ASP A 180 -8.85 -16.60 -15.85
N ALA A 181 -8.42 -15.44 -16.39
CA ALA A 181 -7.01 -15.13 -16.62
C ALA A 181 -6.22 -14.83 -15.34
N VAL A 182 -6.86 -14.56 -14.20
CA VAL A 182 -6.20 -14.18 -12.91
C VAL A 182 -5.03 -15.09 -12.58
N GLY A 183 -5.26 -16.39 -12.47
CA GLY A 183 -4.21 -17.34 -12.11
C GLY A 183 -3.12 -17.51 -13.16
N ARG A 184 -3.45 -17.36 -14.44
CA ARG A 184 -2.49 -17.43 -15.54
C ARG A 184 -1.55 -16.23 -15.56
N ILE A 185 -2.10 -15.02 -15.44
CA ILE A 185 -1.34 -13.76 -15.39
C ILE A 185 -0.44 -13.76 -14.16
N ALA A 186 -0.98 -14.11 -12.98
CA ALA A 186 -0.21 -14.15 -11.73
C ALA A 186 0.98 -15.12 -11.82
N ARG A 187 0.78 -16.33 -12.32
CA ARG A 187 1.87 -17.30 -12.53
C ARG A 187 2.91 -16.80 -13.53
N ARG A 188 2.47 -16.19 -14.64
CA ARG A 188 3.37 -15.65 -15.65
C ARG A 188 4.28 -14.56 -15.08
N TRP A 189 3.72 -13.63 -14.30
CA TRP A 189 4.50 -12.54 -13.70
C TRP A 189 5.43 -13.06 -12.61
N SER A 190 4.96 -13.99 -11.75
CA SER A 190 5.77 -14.60 -10.69
C SER A 190 6.96 -15.41 -11.23
N ALA A 191 6.89 -15.93 -12.44
CA ALA A 191 7.98 -16.62 -13.09
C ALA A 191 9.04 -15.68 -13.68
N GLY A 192 8.97 -14.36 -13.43
CA GLY A 192 9.87 -13.34 -13.99
C GLY A 192 11.32 -13.48 -13.55
N GLY A 193 11.57 -13.92 -12.33
CA GLY A 193 12.93 -14.11 -11.81
C GLY A 193 13.62 -12.84 -11.33
N ASP A 194 13.45 -11.70 -12.01
CA ASP A 194 14.01 -10.41 -11.64
C ASP A 194 13.02 -9.26 -11.87
N THR A 195 13.41 -8.06 -11.41
CA THR A 195 12.63 -6.83 -11.50
C THR A 195 12.22 -6.51 -12.93
N ARG A 196 13.17 -6.54 -13.87
CA ARG A 196 12.92 -6.23 -15.27
C ARG A 196 11.88 -7.18 -15.89
N ALA A 197 12.06 -8.48 -15.69
CA ALA A 197 11.18 -9.49 -16.26
C ALA A 197 9.74 -9.39 -15.74
N VAL A 198 9.54 -9.06 -14.46
CA VAL A 198 8.21 -8.85 -13.88
C VAL A 198 7.50 -7.69 -14.56
N PHE A 199 8.14 -6.52 -14.64
CA PHE A 199 7.52 -5.32 -15.19
C PHE A 199 7.33 -5.39 -16.71
N MET A 200 8.28 -6.00 -17.45
CA MET A 200 8.11 -6.25 -18.89
C MET A 200 6.90 -7.14 -19.19
N ARG A 201 6.69 -8.20 -18.41
CA ARG A 201 5.52 -9.07 -18.58
C ARG A 201 4.21 -8.35 -18.24
N ALA A 202 4.23 -7.47 -17.22
CA ALA A 202 3.07 -6.65 -16.92
C ALA A 202 2.74 -5.69 -18.06
N GLN A 203 3.75 -5.06 -18.66
CA GLN A 203 3.61 -4.18 -19.82
C GLN A 203 3.05 -4.94 -21.04
N GLU A 204 3.58 -6.13 -21.34
CA GLU A 204 3.08 -6.98 -22.42
C GLU A 204 1.60 -7.35 -22.21
N ASP A 205 1.18 -7.68 -20.99
CA ASP A 205 -0.21 -8.03 -20.70
C ASP A 205 -1.16 -6.81 -20.71
N LEU A 206 -0.66 -5.59 -20.62
CA LEU A 206 -1.42 -4.35 -20.84
C LEU A 206 -1.55 -4.00 -22.32
N THR A 207 -0.85 -4.68 -23.21
CA THR A 207 -1.01 -4.52 -24.66
C THR A 207 -2.19 -5.41 -25.12
N PRO A 208 -3.25 -4.85 -25.71
CA PRO A 208 -4.40 -5.63 -26.15
C PRO A 208 -4.06 -6.50 -27.36
N ASP A 209 -4.57 -7.75 -27.36
CA ASP A 209 -4.37 -8.68 -28.49
C ASP A 209 -5.12 -8.24 -29.76
N ALA A 210 -6.17 -7.43 -29.58
CA ALA A 210 -6.96 -6.89 -30.69
C ALA A 210 -7.30 -5.42 -30.44
N PHE A 211 -7.25 -4.62 -31.50
CA PHE A 211 -7.68 -3.23 -31.46
C PHE A 211 -9.20 -3.16 -31.47
N ARG A 212 -9.77 -2.55 -30.43
CA ARG A 212 -11.21 -2.32 -30.32
C ARG A 212 -11.56 -0.90 -30.71
N THR A 213 -12.74 -0.72 -31.29
CA THR A 213 -13.39 0.58 -31.36
C THR A 213 -13.83 1.01 -29.97
N ALA A 214 -13.94 2.33 -29.72
CA ALA A 214 -14.43 2.84 -28.45
C ALA A 214 -15.83 2.28 -28.13
N ASP A 215 -15.97 1.77 -26.89
CA ASP A 215 -17.28 1.34 -26.42
C ASP A 215 -18.23 2.56 -26.28
N PRO A 216 -19.57 2.35 -26.35
CA PRO A 216 -20.50 3.42 -26.06
C PRO A 216 -20.21 4.09 -24.69
N ALA A 217 -20.34 5.40 -24.64
CA ALA A 217 -20.12 6.12 -23.39
C ALA A 217 -21.08 5.63 -22.29
N PRO A 218 -20.62 5.52 -21.02
CA PRO A 218 -21.40 4.98 -19.93
C PRO A 218 -22.75 5.67 -19.75
N ALA A 219 -23.81 4.90 -19.54
CA ALA A 219 -25.14 5.42 -19.21
C ALA A 219 -25.19 5.77 -17.70
N LEU A 220 -24.60 6.90 -17.34
CA LEU A 220 -24.64 7.38 -15.95
C LEU A 220 -26.03 7.95 -15.65
N VAL A 221 -26.56 7.56 -14.46
CA VAL A 221 -27.83 8.07 -13.95
C VAL A 221 -27.65 9.40 -13.20
N ALA A 222 -28.77 10.08 -12.92
CA ALA A 222 -28.74 11.30 -12.09
C ALA A 222 -27.83 11.13 -10.87
N PRO A 223 -27.05 12.14 -10.52
CA PRO A 223 -27.05 13.52 -10.96
C PRO A 223 -26.21 13.85 -12.20
N PHE A 224 -25.74 12.84 -12.94
CA PHE A 224 -24.96 13.05 -14.16
C PHE A 224 -25.92 13.36 -15.34
N VAL A 225 -25.61 14.39 -16.09
CA VAL A 225 -26.29 14.75 -17.33
C VAL A 225 -25.28 14.69 -18.47
N ARG A 226 -25.45 13.72 -19.37
CA ARG A 226 -24.54 13.55 -20.50
C ARG A 226 -24.67 14.69 -21.50
N VAL A 227 -23.52 15.19 -21.96
CA VAL A 227 -23.43 16.13 -23.07
C VAL A 227 -23.47 15.36 -24.38
N THR A 228 -24.49 15.56 -25.21
CA THR A 228 -24.74 14.81 -26.45
C THR A 228 -24.71 15.67 -27.71
N SER A 229 -24.52 16.97 -27.57
CA SER A 229 -24.47 17.88 -28.71
C SER A 229 -23.44 18.98 -28.52
N ARG A 230 -22.97 19.53 -29.63
CA ARG A 230 -22.04 20.66 -29.63
C ARG A 230 -22.60 21.87 -28.86
N LYS A 231 -23.90 22.18 -29.06
CA LYS A 231 -24.56 23.27 -28.35
C LYS A 231 -24.55 23.08 -26.83
N GLN A 232 -24.80 21.86 -26.35
CA GLN A 232 -24.71 21.55 -24.92
C GLN A 232 -23.27 21.67 -24.41
N LEU A 233 -22.28 21.24 -25.19
CA LEU A 233 -20.87 21.37 -24.84
C LEU A 233 -20.44 22.84 -24.71
N GLU A 234 -20.80 23.66 -25.68
CA GLU A 234 -20.54 25.12 -25.68
C GLU A 234 -21.24 25.80 -24.50
N SER A 235 -22.50 25.43 -24.24
CA SER A 235 -23.25 25.93 -23.08
C SER A 235 -22.58 25.56 -21.76
N LEU A 236 -22.13 24.31 -21.63
CA LEU A 236 -21.44 23.84 -20.42
C LEU A 236 -20.07 24.52 -20.25
N ALA A 237 -19.32 24.67 -21.36
CA ALA A 237 -18.04 25.38 -21.34
C ALA A 237 -18.19 26.84 -20.90
N LEU A 238 -19.25 27.51 -21.35
CA LEU A 238 -19.58 28.90 -20.93
C LEU A 238 -19.99 28.93 -19.45
N GLU A 239 -20.87 28.03 -19.03
CA GLU A 239 -21.32 27.91 -17.63
C GLU A 239 -20.14 27.69 -16.67
N PHE A 240 -19.21 26.84 -17.04
CA PHE A 240 -18.05 26.46 -16.22
C PHE A 240 -16.80 27.33 -16.49
N GLN A 241 -16.85 28.22 -17.49
CA GLN A 241 -15.73 29.10 -17.88
C GLN A 241 -14.42 28.31 -18.08
N ASN A 242 -14.48 27.27 -18.90
CA ASN A 242 -13.37 26.35 -19.17
C ASN A 242 -13.24 26.02 -20.68
N CYS A 243 -12.20 25.24 -21.03
CA CYS A 243 -11.86 24.89 -22.41
C CYS A 243 -12.60 23.64 -22.96
N LEU A 244 -13.68 23.19 -22.34
CA LEU A 244 -14.39 21.97 -22.78
C LEU A 244 -14.83 22.00 -24.26
N ALA A 245 -15.15 23.17 -24.80
CA ALA A 245 -15.54 23.33 -26.20
C ALA A 245 -14.44 22.85 -27.18
N ASP A 246 -13.18 22.92 -26.81
CA ASP A 246 -12.04 22.50 -27.64
C ASP A 246 -11.98 20.97 -27.84
N HIS A 247 -12.69 20.23 -27.02
CA HIS A 247 -12.73 18.76 -27.08
C HIS A 247 -13.82 18.17 -27.97
N ALA A 248 -14.55 18.98 -28.70
CA ALA A 248 -15.68 18.56 -29.53
C ALA A 248 -15.32 17.40 -30.51
N VAL A 249 -14.14 17.46 -31.14
CA VAL A 249 -13.66 16.42 -32.06
C VAL A 249 -13.42 15.10 -31.32
N ARG A 250 -12.75 15.12 -30.15
CA ARG A 250 -12.49 13.92 -29.36
C ARG A 250 -13.77 13.24 -28.88
N ILE A 251 -14.81 14.04 -28.58
CA ILE A 251 -16.14 13.53 -28.21
C ILE A 251 -16.83 12.91 -29.42
N ALA A 252 -16.76 13.56 -30.57
CA ALA A 252 -17.32 13.06 -31.82
C ALA A 252 -16.64 11.73 -32.26
N ASP A 253 -15.34 11.61 -32.05
CA ASP A 253 -14.57 10.38 -32.35
C ASP A 253 -14.81 9.25 -31.34
N GLY A 254 -15.66 9.46 -30.33
CA GLY A 254 -15.93 8.46 -29.30
C GLY A 254 -14.75 8.18 -28.35
N ARG A 255 -13.75 9.06 -28.30
CA ARG A 255 -12.56 8.94 -27.42
C ARG A 255 -12.74 9.66 -26.09
N MET A 256 -13.75 10.52 -26.00
CA MET A 256 -14.06 11.30 -24.82
C MET A 256 -15.58 11.37 -24.63
N ALA A 257 -16.02 11.37 -23.38
CA ALA A 257 -17.40 11.66 -23.01
C ALA A 257 -17.42 12.72 -21.91
N VAL A 258 -18.36 13.65 -21.99
CA VAL A 258 -18.51 14.73 -21.01
C VAL A 258 -19.87 14.64 -20.35
N TYR A 259 -19.90 14.84 -19.03
CA TYR A 259 -21.10 14.89 -18.22
C TYR A 259 -21.08 16.14 -17.35
N ALA A 260 -22.23 16.74 -17.15
CA ALA A 260 -22.42 17.70 -16.07
C ALA A 260 -22.86 16.96 -14.82
N TRP A 261 -22.14 17.11 -13.74
CA TRP A 261 -22.53 16.67 -12.40
C TRP A 261 -23.37 17.80 -11.78
N ARG A 262 -24.61 17.52 -11.44
CA ARG A 262 -25.60 18.52 -11.02
C ARG A 262 -25.90 18.48 -9.51
N ILE A 263 -24.89 18.20 -8.69
CA ILE A 263 -24.93 18.40 -7.23
C ILE A 263 -24.09 19.64 -6.91
N ASP A 264 -24.53 20.46 -5.98
CA ASP A 264 -23.83 21.67 -5.55
C ASP A 264 -22.61 21.30 -4.67
N PRO A 265 -21.42 21.85 -5.00
CA PRO A 265 -21.08 22.58 -6.21
C PRO A 265 -21.07 21.66 -7.45
N ALA A 266 -21.62 22.18 -8.56
CA ALA A 266 -21.67 21.48 -9.81
C ALA A 266 -20.27 21.24 -10.41
N ALA A 267 -20.08 20.16 -11.17
CA ALA A 267 -18.82 19.85 -11.84
C ALA A 267 -19.00 19.43 -13.30
N ALA A 268 -18.02 19.76 -14.11
CA ALA A 268 -17.83 19.18 -15.43
C ALA A 268 -16.94 17.94 -15.29
N VAL A 269 -17.42 16.80 -15.76
CA VAL A 269 -16.76 15.50 -15.65
C VAL A 269 -16.38 15.00 -17.03
N ALA A 270 -15.10 14.80 -17.26
CA ALA A 270 -14.56 14.31 -18.52
C ALA A 270 -14.06 12.87 -18.36
N LEU A 271 -14.56 11.99 -19.21
CA LEU A 271 -14.11 10.60 -19.30
C LEU A 271 -13.33 10.40 -20.59
N ASN A 272 -12.20 9.72 -20.53
CA ASN A 272 -11.46 9.26 -21.69
C ASN A 272 -11.58 7.75 -21.86
N TRP A 273 -11.64 7.31 -23.10
CA TRP A 273 -11.61 5.89 -23.43
C TRP A 273 -10.17 5.43 -23.72
N ASP A 274 -9.78 4.29 -23.17
CA ASP A 274 -8.56 3.57 -23.53
C ASP A 274 -8.84 2.06 -23.70
N ALA A 275 -7.81 1.23 -23.97
CA ALA A 275 -7.99 -0.19 -24.24
C ALA A 275 -8.62 -0.98 -23.08
N ALA A 276 -8.61 -0.46 -21.86
CA ALA A 276 -9.29 -1.05 -20.70
C ALA A 276 -10.69 -0.46 -20.44
N GLY A 277 -11.19 0.42 -21.32
CA GLY A 277 -12.52 1.03 -21.23
C GLY A 277 -12.52 2.49 -20.77
N TRP A 278 -13.68 2.99 -20.37
CA TRP A 278 -13.84 4.37 -19.92
C TRP A 278 -13.17 4.62 -18.56
N ARG A 279 -12.45 5.73 -18.47
CA ARG A 279 -11.84 6.18 -17.23
C ARG A 279 -12.09 7.66 -16.97
N LEU A 280 -12.15 8.05 -15.72
CA LEU A 280 -12.16 9.46 -15.33
C LEU A 280 -10.85 10.11 -15.75
N SER A 281 -10.95 11.17 -16.54
CA SER A 281 -9.81 11.99 -16.94
C SER A 281 -9.70 13.21 -16.03
N GLU A 282 -10.83 13.89 -15.82
CA GLU A 282 -10.87 15.15 -15.08
C GLU A 282 -12.27 15.39 -14.54
N ALA A 283 -12.34 16.02 -13.38
CA ALA A 283 -13.57 16.56 -12.80
C ALA A 283 -13.27 17.93 -12.17
N LYS A 284 -13.88 18.99 -12.69
CA LYS A 284 -13.61 20.36 -12.25
C LYS A 284 -14.92 21.12 -12.00
N ALA A 285 -14.90 21.89 -10.94
CA ALA A 285 -15.89 22.92 -10.69
C ALA A 285 -15.71 24.13 -11.67
N PRO A 286 -16.61 25.15 -11.69
CA PRO A 286 -16.42 26.34 -12.50
C PRO A 286 -15.03 26.96 -12.32
N HIS A 287 -14.53 27.60 -13.39
CA HIS A 287 -13.18 28.21 -13.44
C HIS A 287 -12.02 27.22 -13.29
N ASN A 288 -12.24 25.94 -13.63
CA ASN A 288 -11.25 24.85 -13.46
C ASN A 288 -10.80 24.62 -12.01
N VAL A 289 -11.62 25.01 -11.05
CA VAL A 289 -11.34 24.78 -9.63
C VAL A 289 -11.47 23.28 -9.33
N ASP A 290 -10.58 22.77 -8.49
CA ASP A 290 -10.64 21.38 -8.02
C ASP A 290 -11.87 21.18 -7.12
N LEU A 291 -12.45 20.00 -7.18
CA LEU A 291 -13.50 19.59 -6.25
C LEU A 291 -12.92 19.37 -4.85
N GLU A 292 -13.71 19.67 -3.84
CA GLU A 292 -13.36 19.27 -2.48
C GLU A 292 -13.29 17.76 -2.34
N ASP A 293 -12.42 17.27 -1.45
CA ASP A 293 -12.15 15.86 -1.23
C ASP A 293 -13.42 15.01 -1.05
N GLY A 294 -14.37 15.51 -0.28
CA GLY A 294 -15.63 14.80 -0.01
C GLY A 294 -16.48 14.62 -1.26
N GLN A 295 -16.55 15.64 -2.09
CA GLN A 295 -17.28 15.61 -3.35
C GLN A 295 -16.61 14.72 -4.39
N LEU A 296 -15.29 14.83 -4.51
CA LEU A 296 -14.54 14.01 -5.44
C LEU A 296 -14.65 12.52 -5.08
N ARG A 297 -14.60 12.16 -3.80
CA ARG A 297 -14.84 10.78 -3.34
C ARG A 297 -16.23 10.28 -3.74
N GLU A 298 -17.27 11.07 -3.52
CA GLU A 298 -18.64 10.68 -3.89
C GLU A 298 -18.79 10.53 -5.41
N LEU A 299 -18.21 11.44 -6.19
CA LEU A 299 -18.18 11.36 -7.65
C LEU A 299 -17.45 10.09 -8.13
N VAL A 300 -16.26 9.82 -7.60
CA VAL A 300 -15.45 8.64 -7.90
C VAL A 300 -16.23 7.36 -7.58
N ARG A 301 -16.80 7.25 -6.38
CA ARG A 301 -17.60 6.10 -5.95
C ARG A 301 -18.75 5.80 -6.93
N ARG A 302 -19.47 6.82 -7.40
CA ARG A 302 -20.56 6.65 -8.37
C ARG A 302 -20.07 6.23 -9.75
N LEU A 303 -18.95 6.80 -10.19
CA LEU A 303 -18.34 6.43 -11.47
C LEU A 303 -17.86 4.97 -11.45
N GLU A 304 -17.22 4.55 -10.39
CA GLU A 304 -16.76 3.16 -10.22
C GLU A 304 -17.93 2.18 -10.15
N ALA A 305 -19.00 2.52 -9.45
CA ALA A 305 -20.24 1.73 -9.43
C ALA A 305 -20.85 1.56 -10.82
N ALA A 306 -20.64 2.54 -11.73
CA ALA A 306 -21.04 2.47 -13.13
C ALA A 306 -19.99 1.81 -14.05
N GLY A 307 -18.91 1.27 -13.49
CA GLY A 307 -17.85 0.59 -14.24
C GLY A 307 -16.85 1.53 -14.92
N VAL A 308 -16.86 2.82 -14.59
CA VAL A 308 -15.84 3.79 -15.03
C VAL A 308 -14.62 3.63 -14.15
N ARG A 309 -13.44 3.53 -14.74
CA ARG A 309 -12.18 3.44 -14.01
C ARG A 309 -11.76 4.82 -13.49
N THR A 310 -11.13 4.82 -12.33
CA THR A 310 -10.39 5.96 -11.79
C THR A 310 -8.91 5.57 -11.69
N GLY A 311 -8.00 6.49 -11.81
CA GLY A 311 -6.57 6.19 -11.80
C GLY A 311 -5.88 6.38 -13.17
N PRO A 312 -4.61 5.95 -13.29
CA PRO A 312 -3.79 6.25 -14.45
C PRO A 312 -4.30 5.58 -15.73
N SER A 313 -3.95 6.17 -16.88
CA SER A 313 -4.17 5.54 -18.19
C SER A 313 -3.25 4.34 -18.38
N ILE A 314 -3.62 3.45 -19.32
CA ILE A 314 -2.72 2.36 -19.75
C ILE A 314 -1.39 2.93 -20.25
N GLN A 315 -1.41 4.03 -20.99
CA GLN A 315 -0.19 4.68 -21.46
C GLN A 315 0.71 5.16 -20.31
N THR A 316 0.12 5.82 -19.31
CA THR A 316 0.86 6.26 -18.11
C THR A 316 1.47 5.07 -17.35
N LEU A 317 0.68 4.00 -17.16
CA LEU A 317 1.18 2.79 -16.51
C LEU A 317 2.29 2.12 -17.31
N ASN A 318 2.15 2.00 -18.63
CA ASN A 318 3.21 1.43 -19.48
C ASN A 318 4.51 2.23 -19.37
N THR A 319 4.45 3.57 -19.39
CA THR A 319 5.63 4.41 -19.18
C THR A 319 6.29 4.13 -17.82
N ARG A 320 5.49 4.11 -16.75
CA ARG A 320 6.00 3.82 -15.38
C ARG A 320 6.60 2.41 -15.27
N LEU A 321 5.98 1.42 -15.89
CA LEU A 321 6.49 0.05 -15.90
C LEU A 321 7.77 -0.08 -16.73
N ASP A 322 7.91 0.67 -17.82
CA ASP A 322 9.13 0.74 -18.61
C ASP A 322 10.28 1.37 -17.82
N ASP A 323 10.03 2.49 -17.15
CA ASP A 323 10.98 3.13 -16.24
C ASP A 323 11.48 2.14 -15.17
N LEU A 324 10.57 1.40 -14.55
CA LEU A 324 10.90 0.38 -13.54
C LEU A 324 11.71 -0.78 -14.14
N ALA A 325 11.34 -1.25 -15.34
CA ALA A 325 12.06 -2.32 -16.03
C ALA A 325 13.49 -1.94 -16.39
N ASN A 326 13.73 -0.67 -16.67
CA ASN A 326 15.03 -0.14 -17.04
C ASN A 326 15.86 0.38 -15.84
N GLY A 327 15.33 0.26 -14.62
CA GLY A 327 15.99 0.70 -13.39
C GLY A 327 16.11 2.22 -13.27
N THR A 328 15.33 2.97 -14.04
CA THR A 328 15.23 4.41 -13.92
C THR A 328 14.47 4.79 -12.67
N THR A 329 14.91 5.83 -11.99
CA THR A 329 14.20 6.35 -10.82
C THR A 329 12.80 6.80 -11.26
N TYR A 330 11.81 6.47 -10.47
CA TYR A 330 10.43 6.89 -10.68
C TYR A 330 10.36 8.39 -10.93
N SER A 331 10.24 8.79 -12.20
CA SER A 331 10.20 10.20 -12.59
C SER A 331 8.84 10.84 -12.35
N HIS A 332 7.83 10.00 -12.09
CA HIS A 332 6.47 10.45 -11.82
C HIS A 332 5.99 9.87 -10.49
N PRO A 333 5.97 10.66 -9.41
CA PRO A 333 5.43 10.22 -8.13
C PRO A 333 3.99 9.72 -8.30
N ILE A 334 3.62 8.68 -7.53
CA ILE A 334 2.22 8.26 -7.41
C ILE A 334 1.44 9.45 -6.89
N GLY A 335 0.35 9.76 -7.56
CA GLY A 335 -0.52 10.84 -7.14
C GLY A 335 -0.22 12.18 -7.80
N ASP A 336 0.33 12.19 -9.02
CA ASP A 336 0.39 13.39 -9.86
C ASP A 336 -1.01 13.95 -10.13
N THR A 337 -2.05 13.13 -9.98
CA THR A 337 -3.43 13.60 -9.96
C THR A 337 -4.03 13.42 -8.57
N PHE A 338 -4.80 14.38 -8.11
CA PHE A 338 -5.55 14.32 -6.85
C PHE A 338 -6.45 13.07 -6.77
N ILE A 339 -6.97 12.60 -7.89
CA ILE A 339 -7.75 11.36 -8.01
C ILE A 339 -6.93 10.12 -7.66
N GLU A 340 -5.65 10.05 -8.09
CA GLU A 340 -4.76 8.94 -7.73
C GLU A 340 -4.44 8.93 -6.23
N GLN A 341 -4.32 10.10 -5.61
CA GLN A 341 -4.09 10.22 -4.16
C GLN A 341 -5.28 9.72 -3.35
N LEU A 342 -6.52 10.05 -3.77
CA LEU A 342 -7.74 9.59 -3.10
C LEU A 342 -7.93 8.09 -3.18
N THR A 343 -7.73 7.48 -4.35
CA THR A 343 -7.88 6.02 -4.52
C THR A 343 -6.83 5.22 -3.74
N LEU A 344 -5.70 5.81 -3.39
CA LEU A 344 -4.71 5.20 -2.50
C LEU A 344 -5.09 5.34 -1.01
N GLY A 345 -5.76 6.43 -0.63
CA GLY A 345 -6.21 6.68 0.75
C GLY A 345 -7.29 5.70 1.21
N ASP A 346 -8.23 5.35 0.33
CA ASP A 346 -9.36 4.47 0.64
C ASP A 346 -8.98 2.99 0.84
N LEU A 347 -7.77 2.58 0.43
CA LEU A 347 -7.24 1.24 0.69
C LEU A 347 -6.76 1.04 2.14
N TRP A 348 -6.73 2.10 2.96
CA TRP A 348 -6.21 2.09 4.33
C TRP A 348 -7.24 2.53 5.41
N SER A 349 -8.45 2.87 5.02
CA SER A 349 -9.60 3.11 5.91
C SER A 349 -10.48 1.86 6.02
#